data_9d93df17786081dd3617f05e4a224ebd
#
_entry.id   9d93df17786081dd3617f05e4a224ebd
#
_cell.length_a   1.000
_cell.length_b   1.000
_cell.length_c   1.000
_cell.angle_alpha   90.00
_cell.angle_beta   90.00
_cell.angle_gamma   90.00
#
_symmetry.space_group_name_H-M   'P 1'
#
loop_
_entity.id
_entity.type
_entity.pdbx_description
1 polymer ?
#
loop_
_entity_poly.entity_id
_entity_poly.type
_entity_poly.pdbx_seq_one_letter_code
_entity_poly.pdbx_strand_id
1 'polypeptide(L)'
;MIITQTPLRISLLGGNTDFPAYFKKHGGAVISVTIDKYIYCVIKERFDDEIWINYSIKEKVKKASDIKHNLVMEAMRLVGVGKGVEITFLSDIPSEGSGLG
;
A
#
# COMPACT_ATOMS: atom_id res chain seq x y z
N MET A 1 -18.07 -5.40 3.29
CA MET A 1 -16.67 -5.79 3.08
C MET A 1 -16.27 -5.46 1.66
N ILE A 2 -15.09 -4.87 1.49
CA ILE A 2 -14.55 -4.50 0.19
C ILE A 2 -13.27 -5.30 -0.01
N ILE A 3 -13.13 -5.91 -1.18
CA ILE A 3 -11.91 -6.62 -1.58
C ILE A 3 -11.39 -5.98 -2.86
N THR A 4 -10.15 -5.53 -2.86
CA THR A 4 -9.49 -5.03 -4.06
C THR A 4 -8.39 -5.98 -4.50
N GLN A 5 -8.20 -6.09 -5.79
CA GLN A 5 -7.14 -6.87 -6.42
C GLN A 5 -6.35 -5.95 -7.33
N THR A 6 -5.09 -5.73 -7.01
CA THR A 6 -4.24 -4.79 -7.75
C THR A 6 -3.04 -5.53 -8.31
N PRO A 7 -2.83 -5.52 -9.64
CA PRO A 7 -1.69 -6.20 -10.23
C PRO A 7 -0.38 -5.52 -9.87
N LEU A 8 0.63 -6.31 -9.66
CA LEU A 8 2.00 -5.85 -9.54
C LEU A 8 2.56 -5.52 -10.92
N ARG A 9 3.67 -4.80 -10.96
CA ARG A 9 4.30 -4.38 -12.20
C ARG A 9 5.80 -4.62 -12.16
N ILE A 10 6.36 -4.83 -13.35
CA ILE A 10 7.80 -4.87 -13.56
C ILE A 10 8.17 -3.63 -14.36
N SER A 11 9.15 -2.88 -13.86
CA SER A 11 9.73 -1.73 -14.54
C SER A 11 10.85 -2.25 -15.45
N LEU A 12 10.67 -2.12 -16.75
CA LEU A 12 11.65 -2.59 -17.73
C LEU A 12 12.80 -1.59 -17.88
N LEU A 13 12.47 -0.29 -17.87
CA LEU A 13 13.42 0.81 -18.02
C LEU A 13 12.97 1.99 -17.18
N GLY A 14 13.94 2.79 -16.76
CA GLY A 14 13.65 4.06 -16.09
C GLY A 14 13.42 3.99 -14.60
N GLY A 15 13.68 2.86 -13.95
CA GLY A 15 13.61 2.75 -12.49
C GLY A 15 14.51 3.78 -11.83
N ASN A 16 14.07 4.35 -10.68
CA ASN A 16 14.71 5.42 -9.93
C ASN A 16 14.64 6.83 -10.57
N THR A 17 14.18 6.99 -11.81
CA THR A 17 13.95 8.32 -12.36
C THR A 17 12.73 9.01 -11.74
N ASP A 18 11.92 8.27 -10.99
CA ASP A 18 10.75 8.75 -10.28
C ASP A 18 11.06 9.36 -8.90
N PHE A 19 12.31 9.32 -8.46
CA PHE A 19 12.72 10.04 -7.25
C PHE A 19 12.82 11.55 -7.51
N PRO A 20 12.26 12.40 -6.61
CA PRO A 20 12.29 13.85 -6.78
C PRO A 20 13.69 14.43 -6.95
N ALA A 21 14.68 13.86 -6.29
CA ALA A 21 16.08 14.28 -6.42
C ALA A 21 16.60 14.14 -7.85
N TYR A 22 16.05 13.22 -8.63
CA TYR A 22 16.44 13.01 -10.02
C TYR A 22 15.51 13.75 -10.99
N PHE A 23 14.19 13.53 -10.93
CA PHE A 23 13.28 14.05 -11.97
C PHE A 23 13.16 15.57 -11.94
N LYS A 24 13.36 16.21 -10.80
CA LYS A 24 13.33 17.68 -10.71
C LYS A 24 14.48 18.34 -11.47
N LYS A 25 15.60 17.64 -11.67
CA LYS A 25 16.77 18.14 -12.40
C LYS A 25 16.87 17.62 -13.82
N HIS A 26 16.49 16.38 -14.05
CA HIS A 26 16.76 15.66 -15.30
C HIS A 26 15.51 15.17 -16.02
N GLY A 27 14.35 15.34 -15.40
CA GLY A 27 13.14 14.69 -15.87
C GLY A 27 13.16 13.19 -15.56
N GLY A 28 12.05 12.51 -15.79
CA GLY A 28 11.95 11.09 -15.53
C GLY A 28 10.92 10.44 -16.43
N ALA A 29 11.16 9.18 -16.77
CA ALA A 29 10.23 8.35 -17.50
C ALA A 29 10.47 6.88 -17.15
N VAL A 30 9.41 6.09 -17.13
CA VAL A 30 9.49 4.65 -16.90
C VAL A 30 8.71 3.90 -17.97
N ILE A 31 9.18 2.70 -18.31
CA ILE A 31 8.41 1.73 -19.07
C ILE A 31 8.18 0.55 -18.14
N SER A 32 6.93 0.29 -17.83
CA SER A 32 6.56 -0.80 -16.94
C SER A 32 5.41 -1.62 -17.54
N VAL A 33 5.28 -2.85 -17.06
CA VAL A 33 4.22 -3.76 -17.47
C VAL A 33 3.64 -4.42 -16.24
N THR A 34 2.32 -4.57 -16.22
CA THR A 34 1.65 -5.33 -15.18
C THR A 34 1.87 -6.83 -15.40
N ILE A 35 1.89 -7.58 -14.31
CA ILE A 35 2.09 -9.02 -14.32
C ILE A 35 0.91 -9.71 -13.65
N ASP A 36 0.79 -11.01 -13.83
CA ASP A 36 -0.27 -11.84 -13.25
C ASP A 36 0.08 -12.26 -11.82
N LYS A 37 0.46 -11.29 -11.02
CA LYS A 37 0.65 -11.39 -9.56
C LYS A 37 0.04 -10.16 -8.93
N TYR A 38 -0.59 -10.35 -7.78
CA TYR A 38 -1.48 -9.34 -7.23
C TYR A 38 -1.22 -9.08 -5.75
N ILE A 39 -1.57 -7.88 -5.35
CA ILE A 39 -1.79 -7.54 -3.94
C ILE A 39 -3.30 -7.42 -3.73
N TYR A 40 -3.79 -8.06 -2.70
CA TYR A 40 -5.19 -8.00 -2.30
C TYR A 40 -5.30 -7.17 -1.04
N CYS A 41 -6.28 -6.29 -1.01
CA CYS A 41 -6.61 -5.50 0.17
C CYS A 41 -8.06 -5.81 0.55
N VAL A 42 -8.26 -6.30 1.75
CA VAL A 42 -9.59 -6.61 2.29
C VAL A 42 -9.91 -5.59 3.37
N ILE A 43 -10.98 -4.83 3.18
CA ILE A 43 -11.43 -3.82 4.13
C ILE A 43 -12.79 -4.23 4.68
N LYS A 44 -12.89 -4.25 5.99
CA LYS A 44 -14.11 -4.61 6.71
C LYS A 44 -14.38 -3.60 7.82
N GLU A 45 -15.65 -3.23 7.99
CA GLU A 45 -16.08 -2.44 9.13
C GLU A 45 -16.00 -3.27 10.40
N ARG A 46 -15.62 -2.62 11.48
CA ARG A 46 -15.58 -3.22 12.81
C ARG A 46 -16.74 -2.70 13.65
N PHE A 47 -17.11 -3.48 14.65
CA PHE A 47 -18.15 -3.12 15.60
C PHE A 47 -17.68 -2.10 16.66
N ASP A 48 -16.37 -1.90 16.79
CA ASP A 48 -15.74 -0.95 17.71
C ASP A 48 -15.10 0.22 16.93
N ASP A 49 -14.47 1.12 17.66
CA ASP A 49 -13.79 2.29 17.09
C ASP A 49 -12.30 2.04 16.82
N GLU A 50 -11.85 0.80 16.95
CA GLU A 50 -10.44 0.45 16.70
C GLU A 50 -10.12 0.34 15.22
N ILE A 51 -8.84 0.53 14.91
CA ILE A 51 -8.28 0.30 13.58
C ILE A 51 -7.32 -0.87 13.67
N TRP A 52 -7.57 -1.91 12.90
CA TRP A 52 -6.71 -3.06 12.81
C TRP A 52 -6.13 -3.15 11.41
N ILE A 53 -4.80 -3.31 11.33
CA ILE A 53 -4.10 -3.43 10.07
C ILE A 53 -3.26 -4.70 10.12
N ASN A 54 -3.53 -5.62 9.21
CA ASN A 54 -2.86 -6.91 9.10
C ASN A 54 -2.05 -6.96 7.80
N TYR A 55 -0.75 -7.04 7.95
CA TYR A 55 0.20 -7.27 6.85
C TYR A 55 1.25 -8.26 7.38
N SER A 56 2.54 -8.07 7.16
CA SER A 56 3.57 -8.89 7.81
C SER A 56 3.60 -8.72 9.34
N ILE A 57 3.08 -7.58 9.81
CA ILE A 57 2.92 -7.24 11.22
C ILE A 57 1.44 -6.92 11.45
N LYS A 58 0.95 -7.15 12.65
CA LYS A 58 -0.40 -6.76 13.03
C LYS A 58 -0.36 -5.50 13.88
N GLU A 59 -1.06 -4.47 13.43
CA GLU A 59 -1.22 -3.21 14.18
C GLU A 59 -2.65 -3.07 14.66
N LYS A 60 -2.80 -2.66 15.92
CA LYS A 60 -4.09 -2.34 16.54
C LYS A 60 -3.95 -0.96 17.16
N VAL A 61 -4.65 0.01 16.60
CA VAL A 61 -4.56 1.41 17.04
C VAL A 61 -5.97 2.01 17.16
N LYS A 62 -6.09 3.08 17.91
CA LYS A 62 -7.36 3.81 18.07
C LYS A 62 -7.48 5.02 17.17
N LYS A 63 -6.35 5.56 16.71
CA LYS A 63 -6.29 6.73 15.82
C LYS A 63 -5.46 6.41 14.59
N ALA A 64 -5.87 6.92 13.44
CA ALA A 64 -5.12 6.74 12.21
C ALA A 64 -3.68 7.29 12.31
N SER A 65 -3.47 8.35 13.06
CA SER A 65 -2.14 8.93 13.28
C SER A 65 -1.17 8.02 14.04
N ASP A 66 -1.67 7.01 14.73
CA ASP A 66 -0.84 6.05 15.47
C ASP A 66 -0.37 4.87 14.60
N ILE A 67 -0.81 4.79 13.36
CA ILE A 67 -0.43 3.73 12.43
C ILE A 67 1.04 3.90 12.04
N LYS A 68 1.82 2.84 12.17
CA LYS A 68 3.24 2.84 11.79
C LYS A 68 3.46 2.68 10.29
N HIS A 69 2.55 1.99 9.61
CA HIS A 69 2.62 1.80 8.16
C HIS A 69 2.24 3.11 7.45
N ASN A 70 3.23 3.87 7.01
CA ASN A 70 3.04 5.22 6.48
C ASN A 70 2.08 5.30 5.29
N LEU A 71 2.18 4.37 4.36
CA LEU A 71 1.31 4.37 3.17
C LEU A 71 -0.15 4.16 3.54
N VAL A 72 -0.43 3.27 4.48
CA VAL A 72 -1.79 3.02 4.95
C VAL A 72 -2.32 4.24 5.71
N MET A 73 -1.51 4.83 6.58
CA MET A 73 -1.87 6.03 7.32
C MET A 73 -2.24 7.18 6.38
N GLU A 74 -1.43 7.44 5.37
CA GLU A 74 -1.68 8.51 4.40
C GLU A 74 -2.90 8.22 3.52
N ALA A 75 -3.08 6.98 3.10
CA ALA A 75 -4.26 6.58 2.33
C ALA A 75 -5.55 6.79 3.13
N MET A 76 -5.58 6.39 4.39
CA MET A 76 -6.73 6.60 5.28
C MET A 76 -7.02 8.08 5.48
N ARG A 77 -5.97 8.88 5.63
CA ARG A 77 -6.12 10.34 5.77
C ARG A 77 -6.76 10.94 4.51
N LEU A 78 -6.31 10.55 3.33
CA LEU A 78 -6.82 11.07 2.06
C LEU A 78 -8.29 10.71 1.82
N VAL A 79 -8.71 9.50 2.17
CA VAL A 79 -10.10 9.05 1.97
C VAL A 79 -11.02 9.40 3.14
N GLY A 80 -10.48 9.96 4.22
CA GLY A 80 -11.29 10.39 5.38
C GLY A 80 -11.77 9.26 6.27
N VAL A 81 -11.13 8.09 6.23
CA VAL A 81 -11.46 6.97 7.13
C VAL A 81 -10.66 7.12 8.41
N GLY A 82 -11.33 7.32 9.53
CA GLY A 82 -10.69 7.63 10.80
C GLY A 82 -10.68 6.52 11.84
N LYS A 83 -11.61 5.57 11.80
CA LYS A 83 -11.74 4.54 12.82
C LYS A 83 -12.73 3.44 12.41
N GLY A 84 -12.76 2.36 13.20
CA GLY A 84 -13.76 1.31 13.05
C GLY A 84 -13.56 0.44 11.82
N VAL A 85 -12.33 0.18 11.41
CA VAL A 85 -12.02 -0.63 10.23
C VAL A 85 -10.94 -1.66 10.52
N GLU A 86 -11.01 -2.77 9.82
CA GLU A 86 -9.96 -3.78 9.74
C GLU A 86 -9.51 -3.89 8.29
N ILE A 87 -8.22 -3.73 8.06
CA ILE A 87 -7.61 -3.76 6.74
C ILE A 87 -6.59 -4.89 6.73
N THR A 88 -6.71 -5.82 5.78
CA THR A 88 -5.81 -6.95 5.63
C THR A 88 -5.19 -6.93 4.23
N PHE A 89 -3.88 -7.05 4.18
CA PHE A 89 -3.12 -7.13 2.93
C PHE A 89 -2.62 -8.55 2.73
N LEU A 90 -2.87 -9.07 1.53
CA LEU A 90 -2.38 -10.37 1.08
C LEU A 90 -1.63 -10.15 -0.24
N SER A 91 -0.50 -10.82 -0.40
CA SER A 91 0.33 -10.66 -1.60
C SER A 91 0.69 -12.02 -2.18
N ASP A 92 0.68 -12.12 -3.51
CA ASP A 92 1.12 -13.33 -4.23
C ASP A 92 2.63 -13.50 -4.20
N ILE A 93 3.38 -12.47 -3.84
CA ILE A 93 4.83 -12.49 -3.74
C ILE A 93 5.29 -11.96 -2.40
N PRO A 94 6.52 -12.28 -1.94
CA PRO A 94 7.07 -11.70 -0.72
C PRO A 94 7.14 -10.17 -0.81
N SER A 95 6.82 -9.49 0.29
CA SER A 95 6.88 -8.03 0.37
C SER A 95 8.30 -7.49 0.41
N GLU A 96 9.25 -8.33 0.84
CA GLU A 96 10.66 -7.95 0.96
C GLU A 96 11.51 -8.70 -0.06
N GLY A 97 12.46 -8.00 -0.66
CA GLY A 97 13.44 -8.58 -1.56
C GLY A 97 12.96 -8.83 -2.98
N SER A 98 11.67 -8.61 -3.29
CA SER A 98 11.15 -8.80 -4.65
C SER A 98 11.40 -7.60 -5.56
N GLY A 99 11.51 -6.40 -5.00
CA GLY A 99 11.59 -5.15 -5.74
C GLY A 99 10.30 -4.73 -6.44
N LEU A 100 9.19 -5.42 -6.19
CA LEU A 100 7.92 -5.20 -6.90
C LEU A 100 6.84 -4.55 -6.04
N GLY A 101 7.04 -4.42 -4.74
CA GLY A 101 6.03 -3.90 -3.82
C GLY A 101 6.38 -2.62 -3.14
#